data_5d2a5ba305f5a710fded8da31b03a9e9
#
_entry.id   5d2a5ba305f5a710fded8da31b03a9e9
#
_cell.length_a   1.000
_cell.length_b   1.000
_cell.length_c   1.000
_cell.angle_alpha   90.00
_cell.angle_beta   90.00
_cell.angle_gamma   90.00
#
_symmetry.space_group_name_H-M   'P 1'
#
loop_
_entity.id
_entity.type
_entity.pdbx_description
1 polymer ?
#
loop_
_entity_poly.entity_id
_entity_poly.type
_entity_poly.pdbx_seq_one_letter_code
_entity_poly.pdbx_strand_id
1 'polypeptide(L)'
;MSKRLGRQIPTTSLVLPYKETKGPEAVKLYNKTGRTARQWQELLIYDIMAVDQEGMWIHSTFGYAVPRRNGKTEDIIMRIMHGIMNGEKVLYTAHMISTAHAVWETVYFLLDAAGIEYASVKAKGQENIRLYDENRKAYKLDHLVNFRTRSNTGGLGEGYDTLIIDEAQEYTIDQESALKYVISASSNPQTIMLGTPPTAISHGTVFQKLREKVLDGSTRYIGWAEWSVEHMHDPHDIDAWYETNPSLGQGLTERVIENEITSDDVDFNIQRLGHWLSYSQASEFSKADWANLKIEKIPQFKNKLFVGIKCGKDGKHIAMSIATKIDDGKIFVESIDCQSVRNGHLWIIAFLRDADIEKVVIDGAGVQQVLSDEIKEFGIKLKPTLPKVADVIVANSMFEQAVTSSKSICHNDQPSLTQVVTNCKKRAIGTNSGFGYKALLEEHEIALLDSVILAHWICASTKEKKVKQKIRV
;
A
#
# COMPACT_ATOMS: atom_id res chain seq x y z
N MET A 1 8.98 26.65 23.84
CA MET A 1 9.60 25.91 22.72
C MET A 1 8.58 25.83 21.59
N SER A 2 8.94 26.20 20.37
CA SER A 2 8.06 26.01 19.22
C SER A 2 7.80 24.51 19.02
N LYS A 3 6.56 24.13 18.80
CA LYS A 3 6.17 22.74 18.54
C LYS A 3 6.85 22.28 17.25
N ARG A 4 7.49 21.12 17.26
CA ARG A 4 8.07 20.53 16.04
C ARG A 4 6.93 20.21 15.07
N LEU A 5 7.09 20.55 13.79
CA LEU A 5 6.13 20.30 12.73
C LEU A 5 6.77 19.38 11.69
N GLY A 6 5.93 18.55 11.05
CA GLY A 6 6.33 17.79 9.89
C GLY A 6 6.81 18.70 8.75
N ARG A 7 7.63 18.16 7.87
CA ARG A 7 8.20 18.89 6.73
C ARG A 7 7.12 19.43 5.80
N GLN A 8 7.00 20.74 5.69
CA GLN A 8 5.95 21.42 4.93
C GLN A 8 6.21 21.43 3.41
N ILE A 9 7.44 21.17 2.99
CA ILE A 9 7.85 21.11 1.59
C ILE A 9 8.03 19.64 1.21
N PRO A 10 7.60 19.20 0.02
CA PRO A 10 7.79 17.82 -0.43
C PRO A 10 9.24 17.37 -0.33
N THR A 11 9.48 16.08 -0.09
CA THR A 11 10.83 15.50 -0.14
C THR A 11 11.33 15.45 -1.58
N THR A 12 10.41 15.21 -2.53
CA THR A 12 10.66 15.30 -3.97
C THR A 12 9.59 16.17 -4.61
N SER A 13 10.00 17.19 -5.35
CA SER A 13 9.09 18.07 -6.09
C SER A 13 9.65 18.36 -7.48
N LEU A 14 8.83 18.11 -8.49
CA LEU A 14 9.11 18.38 -9.90
C LEU A 14 7.96 19.21 -10.46
N VAL A 15 8.09 20.51 -10.33
CA VAL A 15 7.07 21.51 -10.68
C VAL A 15 7.65 22.43 -11.75
N LEU A 16 6.91 22.64 -12.82
CA LEU A 16 7.30 23.59 -13.86
C LEU A 16 7.26 25.04 -13.31
N PRO A 17 8.18 25.92 -13.72
CA PRO A 17 8.17 27.30 -13.24
C PRO A 17 6.89 28.03 -13.64
N TYR A 18 6.28 28.76 -12.72
CA TYR A 18 5.11 29.58 -12.96
C TYR A 18 5.23 30.95 -12.27
N LYS A 19 4.44 31.91 -12.74
CA LYS A 19 4.34 33.25 -12.14
C LYS A 19 2.99 33.47 -11.47
N GLU A 20 1.96 32.82 -11.96
CA GLU A 20 0.59 32.97 -11.50
C GLU A 20 -0.02 31.64 -11.10
N THR A 21 -0.89 31.68 -10.10
CA THR A 21 -1.65 30.51 -9.65
C THR A 21 -3.02 30.94 -9.11
N LYS A 22 -4.02 30.10 -9.31
CA LYS A 22 -5.37 30.25 -8.73
C LYS A 22 -5.50 29.62 -7.34
N GLY A 23 -4.43 29.04 -6.84
CA GLY A 23 -4.41 28.37 -5.51
C GLY A 23 -4.87 29.28 -4.36
N PRO A 24 -4.43 30.55 -4.25
CA PRO A 24 -4.90 31.45 -3.20
C PRO A 24 -6.41 31.67 -3.18
N GLU A 25 -7.07 31.65 -4.34
CA GLU A 25 -8.52 31.75 -4.44
C GLU A 25 -9.21 30.49 -3.86
N ALA A 26 -8.67 29.32 -4.19
CA ALA A 26 -9.16 28.04 -3.68
C ALA A 26 -9.00 27.94 -2.16
N VAL A 27 -7.85 28.32 -1.62
CA VAL A 27 -7.58 28.38 -0.17
C VAL A 27 -8.53 29.36 0.53
N LYS A 28 -8.70 30.55 -0.03
CA LYS A 28 -9.62 31.55 0.53
C LYS A 28 -11.06 31.06 0.57
N LEU A 29 -11.50 30.37 -0.47
CA LEU A 29 -12.84 29.76 -0.52
C LEU A 29 -12.99 28.68 0.54
N TYR A 30 -12.01 27.78 0.64
CA TYR A 30 -11.98 26.72 1.63
C TYR A 30 -11.99 27.28 3.07
N ASN A 31 -11.17 28.29 3.35
CA ASN A 31 -11.09 28.87 4.68
C ASN A 31 -12.40 29.59 5.12
N LYS A 32 -13.26 30.02 4.19
CA LYS A 32 -14.60 30.53 4.50
C LYS A 32 -15.52 29.49 5.12
N THR A 33 -15.24 28.20 4.95
CA THR A 33 -16.05 27.11 5.52
C THR A 33 -15.82 26.88 7.03
N GLY A 34 -14.93 27.66 7.66
CA GLY A 34 -14.48 27.46 9.05
C GLY A 34 -13.34 26.47 9.20
N ARG A 35 -12.93 25.79 8.13
CA ARG A 35 -11.68 25.03 8.09
C ARG A 35 -10.51 25.95 7.77
N THR A 36 -9.31 25.49 8.03
CA THR A 36 -8.06 26.21 7.69
C THR A 36 -7.12 25.26 6.97
N ALA A 37 -6.70 25.64 5.77
CA ALA A 37 -5.67 24.93 5.03
C ALA A 37 -4.34 24.96 5.81
N ARG A 38 -3.62 23.85 5.82
CA ARG A 38 -2.28 23.78 6.40
C ARG A 38 -1.26 24.32 5.40
N GLN A 39 -0.11 24.77 5.87
CA GLN A 39 0.92 25.36 5.02
C GLN A 39 1.31 24.44 3.84
N TRP A 40 1.54 23.17 4.08
CA TRP A 40 1.89 22.22 3.02
C TRP A 40 0.77 22.04 1.98
N GLN A 41 -0.50 22.13 2.41
CA GLN A 41 -1.66 22.07 1.52
C GLN A 41 -1.76 23.34 0.68
N GLU A 42 -1.52 24.51 1.26
CA GLU A 42 -1.49 25.77 0.50
C GLU A 42 -0.40 25.73 -0.57
N LEU A 43 0.81 25.29 -0.24
CA LEU A 43 1.91 25.18 -1.18
C LEU A 43 1.58 24.20 -2.32
N LEU A 44 1.03 23.02 -1.98
CA LEU A 44 0.67 22.00 -2.95
C LEU A 44 -0.45 22.46 -3.89
N ILE A 45 -1.51 23.07 -3.36
CA ILE A 45 -2.62 23.56 -4.19
C ILE A 45 -2.17 24.72 -5.09
N TYR A 46 -1.17 25.53 -4.68
CA TYR A 46 -0.60 26.56 -5.53
C TYR A 46 0.11 25.97 -6.75
N ASP A 47 0.87 24.90 -6.55
CA ASP A 47 1.54 24.17 -7.63
C ASP A 47 0.54 23.48 -8.56
N ILE A 48 -0.48 22.83 -8.00
CA ILE A 48 -1.54 22.16 -8.79
C ILE A 48 -2.29 23.16 -9.67
N MET A 49 -2.55 24.35 -9.15
CA MET A 49 -3.41 25.37 -9.81
C MET A 49 -2.60 26.48 -10.48
N ALA A 50 -1.32 26.24 -10.78
CA ALA A 50 -0.48 27.15 -11.52
C ALA A 50 -0.98 27.34 -12.95
N VAL A 51 -1.02 28.60 -13.41
CA VAL A 51 -1.50 28.99 -14.75
C VAL A 51 -0.47 29.83 -15.48
N ASP A 52 -0.55 29.79 -16.81
CA ASP A 52 0.19 30.69 -17.68
C ASP A 52 -0.54 32.04 -17.89
N GLN A 53 0.01 32.88 -18.75
CA GLN A 53 -0.54 34.21 -19.04
C GLN A 53 -1.91 34.17 -19.73
N GLU A 54 -2.27 33.04 -20.34
CA GLU A 54 -3.54 32.81 -21.02
C GLU A 54 -4.57 32.14 -20.07
N GLY A 55 -4.17 31.86 -18.83
CA GLY A 55 -4.99 31.19 -17.82
C GLY A 55 -5.09 29.66 -17.98
N MET A 56 -4.23 29.07 -18.82
CA MET A 56 -4.15 27.62 -19.02
C MET A 56 -3.36 26.95 -17.89
N TRP A 57 -3.77 25.76 -17.49
CA TRP A 57 -3.04 24.99 -16.49
C TRP A 57 -1.62 24.66 -16.97
N ILE A 58 -0.61 25.11 -16.25
CA ILE A 58 0.81 24.76 -16.53
C ILE A 58 1.00 23.25 -16.39
N HIS A 59 0.35 22.66 -15.40
CA HIS A 59 0.33 21.21 -15.20
C HIS A 59 -1.03 20.66 -15.65
N SER A 60 -1.13 20.21 -16.91
CA SER A 60 -2.32 19.50 -17.40
C SER A 60 -2.50 18.13 -16.72
N THR A 61 -1.43 17.61 -16.13
CA THR A 61 -1.47 16.46 -15.21
C THR A 61 -0.63 16.77 -13.98
N PHE A 62 -1.17 16.52 -12.81
CA PHE A 62 -0.45 16.65 -11.55
C PHE A 62 -0.61 15.39 -10.72
N GLY A 63 0.51 14.78 -10.31
CA GLY A 63 0.52 13.64 -9.40
C GLY A 63 1.07 14.03 -8.02
N TYR A 64 0.49 13.50 -6.95
CA TYR A 64 1.13 13.65 -5.65
C TYR A 64 0.90 12.47 -4.72
N ALA A 65 1.94 12.15 -3.94
CA ALA A 65 1.94 11.08 -2.96
C ALA A 65 2.23 11.61 -1.56
N VAL A 66 1.32 11.35 -0.63
CA VAL A 66 1.48 11.73 0.78
C VAL A 66 1.09 10.54 1.65
N PRO A 67 1.84 10.20 2.70
CA PRO A 67 1.51 9.12 3.62
C PRO A 67 0.08 9.23 4.17
N ARG A 68 -0.46 8.10 4.61
CA ARG A 68 -1.84 8.04 5.12
C ARG A 68 -2.07 9.02 6.27
N ARG A 69 -3.33 9.47 6.42
CA ARG A 69 -3.80 10.34 7.52
C ARG A 69 -3.16 11.74 7.57
N ASN A 70 -2.49 12.18 6.53
CA ASN A 70 -2.00 13.56 6.45
C ASN A 70 -3.03 14.57 5.96
N GLY A 71 -4.15 14.13 5.35
CA GLY A 71 -5.21 15.00 4.85
C GLY A 71 -5.04 15.40 3.39
N LYS A 72 -4.46 14.53 2.55
CA LYS A 72 -4.30 14.75 1.10
C LYS A 72 -5.60 15.03 0.34
N THR A 73 -6.73 14.51 0.83
CA THR A 73 -8.04 14.73 0.20
C THR A 73 -8.55 16.17 0.37
N GLU A 74 -8.06 16.91 1.36
CA GLU A 74 -8.46 18.32 1.56
C GLU A 74 -7.97 19.21 0.39
N ASP A 75 -6.80 18.90 -0.20
CA ASP A 75 -6.31 19.62 -1.38
C ASP A 75 -7.26 19.47 -2.57
N ILE A 76 -7.77 18.26 -2.76
CA ILE A 76 -8.73 17.98 -3.82
C ILE A 76 -10.09 18.62 -3.56
N ILE A 77 -10.51 18.71 -2.30
CA ILE A 77 -11.73 19.43 -1.93
C ILE A 77 -11.59 20.92 -2.27
N MET A 78 -10.46 21.55 -1.98
CA MET A 78 -10.17 22.94 -2.39
C MET A 78 -10.26 23.09 -3.91
N ARG A 79 -9.67 22.17 -4.65
CA ARG A 79 -9.70 22.18 -6.13
C ARG A 79 -11.13 21.99 -6.69
N ILE A 80 -11.90 21.05 -6.13
CA ILE A 80 -13.29 20.80 -6.53
C ILE A 80 -14.15 22.06 -6.28
N MET A 81 -14.10 22.61 -5.07
CA MET A 81 -14.88 23.80 -4.72
C MET A 81 -14.55 24.98 -5.64
N HIS A 82 -13.27 25.22 -5.91
CA HIS A 82 -12.86 26.27 -6.84
C HIS A 82 -13.39 25.98 -8.25
N GLY A 83 -13.23 24.76 -8.75
CA GLY A 83 -13.64 24.37 -10.11
C GLY A 83 -15.15 24.61 -10.34
N ILE A 84 -16.00 24.07 -9.47
CA ILE A 84 -17.46 24.24 -9.62
C ILE A 84 -17.91 25.70 -9.45
N MET A 85 -17.20 26.51 -8.67
CA MET A 85 -17.49 27.95 -8.56
C MET A 85 -17.12 28.71 -9.84
N ASN A 86 -16.14 28.24 -10.60
CA ASN A 86 -15.62 28.86 -11.82
C ASN A 86 -16.10 28.20 -13.12
N GLY A 87 -17.18 27.40 -13.08
CA GLY A 87 -17.80 26.86 -14.28
C GLY A 87 -17.17 25.60 -14.84
N GLU A 88 -16.47 24.84 -14.01
CA GLU A 88 -15.89 23.57 -14.43
C GLU A 88 -16.86 22.41 -14.18
N LYS A 89 -16.82 21.42 -15.08
CA LYS A 89 -17.33 20.06 -14.86
C LYS A 89 -16.23 19.21 -14.29
N VAL A 90 -16.38 18.75 -13.06
CA VAL A 90 -15.38 17.95 -12.36
C VAL A 90 -15.86 16.51 -12.24
N LEU A 91 -15.01 15.56 -12.62
CA LEU A 91 -15.21 14.15 -12.31
C LEU A 91 -14.22 13.72 -11.22
N TYR A 92 -14.76 13.47 -10.04
CA TYR A 92 -14.00 12.84 -8.95
C TYR A 92 -14.22 11.34 -8.95
N THR A 93 -13.13 10.57 -8.90
CA THR A 93 -13.18 9.11 -8.86
C THR A 93 -12.32 8.53 -7.74
N ALA A 94 -12.83 7.49 -7.07
CA ALA A 94 -12.09 6.71 -6.07
C ALA A 94 -12.17 5.21 -6.38
N HIS A 95 -11.31 4.42 -5.73
CA HIS A 95 -11.36 2.95 -5.86
C HIS A 95 -12.63 2.39 -5.20
N MET A 96 -12.99 2.91 -4.03
CA MET A 96 -14.13 2.45 -3.24
C MET A 96 -15.32 3.44 -3.30
N ILE A 97 -16.55 2.91 -3.36
CA ILE A 97 -17.78 3.70 -3.26
C ILE A 97 -17.83 4.52 -1.97
N SER A 98 -17.39 3.95 -0.85
CA SER A 98 -17.36 4.62 0.45
C SER A 98 -16.44 5.84 0.45
N THR A 99 -15.32 5.79 -0.25
CA THR A 99 -14.38 6.91 -0.37
C THR A 99 -15.01 8.03 -1.21
N ALA A 100 -15.62 7.70 -2.36
CA ALA A 100 -16.29 8.68 -3.19
C ALA A 100 -17.46 9.36 -2.45
N HIS A 101 -18.25 8.58 -1.71
CA HIS A 101 -19.34 9.10 -0.89
C HIS A 101 -18.87 10.04 0.23
N ALA A 102 -17.80 9.68 0.95
CA ALA A 102 -17.25 10.50 2.03
C ALA A 102 -16.73 11.86 1.53
N VAL A 103 -16.13 11.91 0.34
CA VAL A 103 -15.68 13.17 -0.27
C VAL A 103 -16.87 14.00 -0.74
N TRP A 104 -17.90 13.39 -1.36
CA TRP A 104 -19.14 14.05 -1.68
C TRP A 104 -19.77 14.67 -0.43
N GLU A 105 -19.91 13.91 0.65
CA GLU A 105 -20.49 14.41 1.91
C GLU A 105 -19.70 15.59 2.48
N THR A 106 -18.36 15.50 2.43
CA THR A 106 -17.49 16.57 2.89
C THR A 106 -17.69 17.84 2.06
N VAL A 107 -17.67 17.76 0.72
CA VAL A 107 -17.91 18.92 -0.16
C VAL A 107 -19.31 19.50 0.07
N TYR A 108 -20.32 18.64 0.21
CA TYR A 108 -21.68 19.01 0.55
C TYR A 108 -21.74 19.89 1.80
N PHE A 109 -21.18 19.46 2.93
CA PHE A 109 -21.17 20.23 4.18
C PHE A 109 -20.35 21.52 4.09
N LEU A 110 -19.27 21.53 3.32
CA LEU A 110 -18.43 22.72 3.17
C LEU A 110 -19.09 23.80 2.32
N LEU A 111 -19.86 23.42 1.31
CA LEU A 111 -20.65 24.39 0.52
C LEU A 111 -21.73 25.01 1.39
N ASP A 112 -22.43 24.22 2.23
CA ASP A 112 -23.40 24.76 3.21
C ASP A 112 -22.73 25.75 4.16
N ALA A 113 -21.57 25.37 4.73
CA ALA A 113 -20.82 26.22 5.66
C ALA A 113 -20.33 27.53 5.00
N ALA A 114 -20.01 27.48 3.69
CA ALA A 114 -19.63 28.66 2.91
C ALA A 114 -20.82 29.51 2.45
N GLY A 115 -22.07 29.09 2.72
CA GLY A 115 -23.30 29.77 2.28
C GLY A 115 -23.54 29.70 0.77
N ILE A 116 -23.02 28.66 0.10
CA ILE A 116 -23.13 28.43 -1.33
C ILE A 116 -24.37 27.56 -1.60
N GLU A 117 -25.23 28.00 -2.49
CA GLU A 117 -26.44 27.27 -2.84
C GLU A 117 -26.22 26.29 -3.99
N TYR A 118 -26.68 25.07 -3.79
CA TYR A 118 -26.53 23.98 -4.73
C TYR A 118 -27.69 23.00 -4.69
N ALA A 119 -27.81 22.16 -5.73
CA ALA A 119 -28.57 20.92 -5.71
C ALA A 119 -27.64 19.70 -5.68
N SER A 120 -28.08 18.65 -5.02
CA SER A 120 -27.32 17.44 -4.92
C SER A 120 -28.16 16.17 -5.07
N VAL A 121 -27.69 15.22 -5.85
CA VAL A 121 -28.22 13.86 -5.88
C VAL A 121 -27.46 13.04 -4.82
N LYS A 122 -28.22 12.40 -3.94
CA LYS A 122 -27.71 11.62 -2.80
C LYS A 122 -27.74 10.11 -3.04
N ALA A 123 -28.13 9.67 -4.26
CA ALA A 123 -28.20 8.24 -4.58
C ALA A 123 -26.79 7.66 -4.65
N LYS A 124 -26.54 6.63 -3.83
CA LYS A 124 -25.24 5.98 -3.69
C LYS A 124 -24.70 5.48 -5.04
N GLY A 125 -23.49 5.90 -5.40
CA GLY A 125 -22.86 5.63 -6.70
C GLY A 125 -23.29 6.58 -7.83
N GLN A 126 -24.18 7.53 -7.55
CA GLN A 126 -24.65 8.56 -8.51
C GLN A 126 -24.58 9.96 -7.92
N GLU A 127 -23.84 10.11 -6.82
CA GLU A 127 -23.70 11.39 -6.11
C GLU A 127 -23.19 12.48 -7.05
N ASN A 128 -23.82 13.64 -6.98
CA ASN A 128 -23.34 14.84 -7.65
C ASN A 128 -23.73 16.10 -6.88
N ILE A 129 -23.09 17.22 -7.24
CA ILE A 129 -23.41 18.54 -6.77
C ILE A 129 -23.45 19.47 -7.99
N ARG A 130 -24.49 20.29 -8.10
CA ARG A 130 -24.64 21.33 -9.15
C ARG A 130 -24.95 22.65 -8.51
N LEU A 131 -24.38 23.74 -9.00
CA LEU A 131 -24.74 25.07 -8.55
C LEU A 131 -26.00 25.59 -9.27
N TYR A 132 -26.75 26.41 -8.58
CA TYR A 132 -27.86 27.14 -9.17
C TYR A 132 -27.39 28.37 -9.94
N ASP A 133 -28.19 28.83 -10.90
CA ASP A 133 -28.04 30.15 -11.49
C ASP A 133 -28.39 31.25 -10.46
N GLU A 134 -28.05 32.49 -10.77
CA GLU A 134 -28.28 33.64 -9.89
C GLU A 134 -29.76 33.87 -9.52
N ASN A 135 -30.68 33.34 -10.32
CA ASN A 135 -32.13 33.48 -10.13
C ASN A 135 -32.78 32.24 -9.50
N ARG A 136 -32.00 31.20 -9.13
CA ARG A 136 -32.48 29.90 -8.61
C ARG A 136 -33.48 29.17 -9.51
N LYS A 137 -33.59 29.55 -10.80
CA LYS A 137 -34.56 28.98 -11.74
C LYS A 137 -34.05 27.86 -12.59
N ALA A 138 -32.73 27.77 -12.73
CA ALA A 138 -32.08 26.72 -13.50
C ALA A 138 -30.72 26.29 -12.87
N TYR A 139 -30.28 25.10 -13.20
CA TYR A 139 -28.92 24.66 -12.85
C TYR A 139 -27.92 25.19 -13.89
N LYS A 140 -26.80 25.68 -13.43
CA LYS A 140 -25.67 25.98 -14.31
C LYS A 140 -25.13 24.68 -14.87
N LEU A 141 -25.15 24.49 -16.19
CA LEU A 141 -24.77 23.23 -16.82
C LEU A 141 -23.31 22.85 -16.61
N ASP A 142 -22.45 23.87 -16.48
CA ASP A 142 -20.99 23.69 -16.37
C ASP A 142 -20.48 23.72 -14.92
N HIS A 143 -21.33 24.00 -13.94
CA HIS A 143 -20.96 24.03 -12.52
C HIS A 143 -21.37 22.72 -11.84
N LEU A 144 -20.63 21.65 -12.13
CA LEU A 144 -21.01 20.28 -11.77
C LEU A 144 -19.80 19.53 -11.21
N VAL A 145 -19.99 18.78 -10.16
CA VAL A 145 -19.09 17.69 -9.79
C VAL A 145 -19.85 16.37 -9.67
N ASN A 146 -19.33 15.35 -10.32
CA ASN A 146 -19.77 13.97 -10.19
C ASN A 146 -18.78 13.17 -9.34
N PHE A 147 -19.29 12.39 -8.39
CA PHE A 147 -18.50 11.48 -7.55
C PHE A 147 -18.80 10.05 -7.95
N ARG A 148 -17.78 9.30 -8.37
CA ARG A 148 -17.93 7.96 -8.93
C ARG A 148 -16.87 6.99 -8.41
N THR A 149 -17.20 5.72 -8.45
CA THR A 149 -16.19 4.66 -8.39
C THR A 149 -15.66 4.39 -9.80
N ARG A 150 -14.39 4.05 -9.87
CA ARG A 150 -13.77 3.65 -11.14
C ARG A 150 -14.28 2.28 -11.58
N SER A 151 -14.61 2.18 -12.86
CA SER A 151 -14.90 0.91 -13.54
C SER A 151 -14.23 0.90 -14.91
N ASN A 152 -14.06 -0.26 -15.48
CA ASN A 152 -13.44 -0.41 -16.80
C ASN A 152 -14.34 0.11 -17.97
N THR A 153 -15.58 0.50 -17.66
CA THR A 153 -16.57 0.98 -18.63
C THR A 153 -17.21 2.32 -18.22
N GLY A 154 -16.83 2.87 -17.09
CA GLY A 154 -17.43 4.12 -16.55
C GLY A 154 -16.85 5.37 -17.21
N GLY A 155 -17.71 6.39 -17.43
CA GLY A 155 -17.31 7.70 -17.95
C GLY A 155 -17.43 7.88 -19.47
N LEU A 156 -17.78 6.84 -20.20
CA LEU A 156 -18.00 6.95 -21.64
C LEU A 156 -19.29 7.75 -21.95
N GLY A 157 -19.12 8.91 -22.57
CA GLY A 157 -20.23 9.74 -23.06
C GLY A 157 -20.47 11.08 -22.36
N GLU A 158 -19.78 11.37 -21.24
CA GLU A 158 -19.81 12.68 -20.60
C GLU A 158 -18.47 13.40 -20.74
N GLY A 159 -18.50 14.72 -20.97
CA GLY A 159 -17.32 15.57 -21.04
C GLY A 159 -17.10 16.32 -19.72
N TYR A 160 -15.84 16.37 -19.26
CA TYR A 160 -15.43 17.07 -18.05
C TYR A 160 -14.21 17.96 -18.33
N ASP A 161 -13.97 18.93 -17.46
CA ASP A 161 -12.79 19.81 -17.51
C ASP A 161 -11.68 19.29 -16.61
N THR A 162 -12.07 18.75 -15.46
CA THR A 162 -11.13 18.23 -14.46
C THR A 162 -11.45 16.78 -14.12
N LEU A 163 -10.45 15.91 -14.21
CA LEU A 163 -10.48 14.50 -13.78
C LEU A 163 -9.63 14.31 -12.53
N ILE A 164 -10.23 13.81 -11.46
CA ILE A 164 -9.54 13.54 -10.20
C ILE A 164 -9.54 12.04 -9.94
N ILE A 165 -8.35 11.48 -9.75
CA ILE A 165 -8.10 10.07 -9.46
C ILE A 165 -7.58 9.96 -8.03
N ASP A 166 -8.46 9.76 -7.07
CA ASP A 166 -8.08 9.46 -5.68
C ASP A 166 -7.77 7.96 -5.53
N GLU A 167 -6.96 7.60 -4.54
CA GLU A 167 -6.43 6.24 -4.39
C GLU A 167 -5.76 5.77 -5.70
N ALA A 168 -4.89 6.61 -6.27
CA ALA A 168 -4.28 6.39 -7.59
C ALA A 168 -3.35 5.17 -7.62
N GLN A 169 -2.87 4.67 -6.47
CA GLN A 169 -2.14 3.41 -6.35
C GLN A 169 -2.96 2.19 -6.83
N GLU A 170 -4.30 2.32 -6.89
CA GLU A 170 -5.20 1.28 -7.40
C GLU A 170 -5.66 1.53 -8.85
N TYR A 171 -5.12 2.58 -9.52
CA TYR A 171 -5.55 2.96 -10.86
C TYR A 171 -4.88 2.10 -11.94
N THR A 172 -5.70 1.30 -12.63
CA THR A 172 -5.23 0.33 -13.63
C THR A 172 -5.20 0.93 -15.05
N ILE A 173 -4.44 0.29 -15.95
CA ILE A 173 -4.36 0.68 -17.37
C ILE A 173 -5.73 0.61 -18.06
N ASP A 174 -6.55 -0.38 -17.72
CA ASP A 174 -7.90 -0.52 -18.32
C ASP A 174 -8.80 0.63 -17.90
N GLN A 175 -8.76 1.03 -16.63
CA GLN A 175 -9.47 2.20 -16.12
C GLN A 175 -8.94 3.51 -16.74
N GLU A 176 -7.62 3.64 -16.93
CA GLU A 176 -7.03 4.78 -17.62
C GLU A 176 -7.56 4.87 -19.05
N SER A 177 -7.59 3.76 -19.77
CA SER A 177 -8.11 3.70 -21.15
C SER A 177 -9.57 4.15 -21.25
N ALA A 178 -10.38 3.89 -20.23
CA ALA A 178 -11.78 4.32 -20.16
C ALA A 178 -11.94 5.81 -19.79
N LEU A 179 -11.06 6.34 -18.93
CA LEU A 179 -11.26 7.65 -18.31
C LEU A 179 -10.44 8.78 -18.95
N LYS A 180 -9.27 8.52 -19.55
CA LYS A 180 -8.37 9.58 -20.05
C LYS A 180 -9.00 10.50 -21.09
N TYR A 181 -10.02 10.04 -21.80
CA TYR A 181 -10.67 10.81 -22.87
C TYR A 181 -11.85 11.67 -22.38
N VAL A 182 -12.30 11.50 -21.14
CA VAL A 182 -13.47 12.25 -20.62
C VAL A 182 -13.21 13.76 -20.54
N ILE A 183 -11.96 14.19 -20.48
CA ILE A 183 -11.54 15.60 -20.46
C ILE A 183 -11.11 16.15 -21.82
N SER A 184 -11.10 15.33 -22.88
CA SER A 184 -10.53 15.71 -24.18
C SER A 184 -11.31 16.82 -24.90
N ALA A 185 -12.56 17.06 -24.52
CA ALA A 185 -13.38 18.11 -25.10
C ALA A 185 -13.24 19.48 -24.39
N SER A 186 -12.54 19.52 -23.26
CA SER A 186 -12.28 20.75 -22.53
C SER A 186 -11.23 21.61 -23.22
N SER A 187 -11.41 22.93 -23.18
CA SER A 187 -10.41 23.89 -23.64
C SER A 187 -9.21 24.03 -22.69
N ASN A 188 -9.38 23.68 -21.39
CA ASN A 188 -8.32 23.73 -20.38
C ASN A 188 -8.37 22.50 -19.46
N PRO A 189 -8.07 21.28 -19.99
CA PRO A 189 -8.24 20.05 -19.25
C PRO A 189 -7.18 19.87 -18.17
N GLN A 190 -7.56 19.28 -17.03
CA GLN A 190 -6.64 18.91 -15.98
C GLN A 190 -6.92 17.51 -15.41
N THR A 191 -5.89 16.69 -15.24
CA THR A 191 -5.95 15.42 -14.51
C THR A 191 -5.12 15.52 -13.23
N ILE A 192 -5.71 15.17 -12.09
CA ILE A 192 -5.01 15.15 -10.80
C ILE A 192 -5.06 13.74 -10.24
N MET A 193 -3.89 13.18 -9.91
CA MET A 193 -3.75 11.84 -9.34
C MET A 193 -3.16 11.94 -7.94
N LEU A 194 -3.83 11.36 -6.96
CA LEU A 194 -3.36 11.38 -5.57
C LEU A 194 -3.43 9.99 -4.94
N GLY A 195 -2.45 9.69 -4.10
CA GLY A 195 -2.40 8.39 -3.43
C GLY A 195 -1.28 8.27 -2.40
N THR A 196 -1.03 7.04 -2.03
CA THR A 196 0.18 6.57 -1.35
C THR A 196 1.01 5.78 -2.35
N PRO A 197 2.27 5.48 -2.07
CA PRO A 197 2.99 4.48 -2.86
C PRO A 197 2.19 3.18 -2.94
N PRO A 198 2.22 2.48 -4.09
CA PRO A 198 1.54 1.19 -4.23
C PRO A 198 2.21 0.14 -3.34
N THR A 199 1.40 -0.70 -2.73
CA THR A 199 1.88 -1.92 -2.09
C THR A 199 2.13 -3.00 -3.14
N ALA A 200 2.71 -4.12 -2.74
CA ALA A 200 2.94 -5.25 -3.63
C ALA A 200 1.66 -5.79 -4.30
N ILE A 201 0.51 -5.60 -3.67
CA ILE A 201 -0.81 -6.06 -4.13
C ILE A 201 -1.63 -5.01 -4.85
N SER A 202 -1.20 -3.75 -4.83
CA SER A 202 -1.92 -2.73 -5.59
C SER A 202 -1.97 -3.12 -7.06
N HIS A 203 -3.17 -3.17 -7.60
CA HIS A 203 -3.38 -3.56 -9.00
C HIS A 203 -3.04 -2.42 -9.97
N GLY A 204 -2.94 -1.19 -9.45
CA GLY A 204 -2.66 0.00 -10.22
C GLY A 204 -1.18 0.12 -10.59
N THR A 205 -0.91 0.35 -11.87
CA THR A 205 0.45 0.62 -12.38
C THR A 205 0.59 2.01 -12.98
N VAL A 206 -0.53 2.71 -13.19
CA VAL A 206 -0.56 4.03 -13.86
C VAL A 206 0.14 5.08 -13.01
N PHE A 207 -0.13 5.10 -11.71
CA PHE A 207 0.45 6.08 -10.78
C PHE A 207 1.97 5.93 -10.63
N GLN A 208 2.44 4.69 -10.52
CA GLN A 208 3.88 4.39 -10.49
C GLN A 208 4.56 4.80 -11.80
N LYS A 209 3.98 4.46 -12.95
CA LYS A 209 4.51 4.85 -14.26
C LYS A 209 4.52 6.36 -14.47
N LEU A 210 3.52 7.07 -13.93
CA LEU A 210 3.52 8.53 -13.94
C LEU A 210 4.72 9.08 -13.17
N ARG A 211 4.95 8.59 -11.95
CA ARG A 211 6.11 8.96 -11.13
C ARG A 211 7.43 8.69 -11.87
N GLU A 212 7.61 7.48 -12.38
CA GLU A 212 8.82 7.10 -13.13
C GLU A 212 9.09 8.05 -14.30
N LYS A 213 8.08 8.36 -15.12
CA LYS A 213 8.20 9.30 -16.25
C LYS A 213 8.57 10.73 -15.81
N VAL A 214 8.07 11.18 -14.69
CA VAL A 214 8.39 12.51 -14.18
C VAL A 214 9.83 12.54 -13.66
N LEU A 215 10.26 11.52 -12.93
CA LEU A 215 11.61 11.42 -12.39
C LEU A 215 12.69 11.28 -13.47
N ASP A 216 12.38 10.62 -14.59
CA ASP A 216 13.31 10.48 -15.73
C ASP A 216 13.32 11.71 -16.65
N GLY A 217 12.47 12.71 -16.39
CA GLY A 217 12.41 13.95 -17.17
C GLY A 217 11.80 13.80 -18.56
N SER A 218 11.13 12.68 -18.86
CA SER A 218 10.57 12.38 -20.20
C SER A 218 9.21 13.03 -20.46
N THR A 219 8.75 13.92 -19.56
CA THR A 219 7.40 14.49 -19.60
C THR A 219 7.37 16.00 -19.80
N ARG A 220 6.28 16.48 -20.42
CA ARG A 220 5.94 17.92 -20.50
C ARG A 220 4.58 18.15 -19.83
N TYR A 221 4.40 19.31 -19.22
CA TYR A 221 3.14 19.72 -18.60
C TYR A 221 2.65 18.80 -17.48
N ILE A 222 3.56 18.04 -16.86
CA ILE A 222 3.28 17.19 -15.72
C ILE A 222 4.03 17.70 -14.50
N GLY A 223 3.31 17.90 -13.40
CA GLY A 223 3.85 18.20 -12.09
C GLY A 223 3.80 16.98 -11.17
N TRP A 224 4.74 16.94 -10.21
CA TRP A 224 4.80 15.89 -9.19
C TRP A 224 5.25 16.45 -7.85
N ALA A 225 4.65 15.97 -6.77
CA ALA A 225 5.09 16.22 -5.41
C ALA A 225 4.95 14.97 -4.55
N GLU A 226 5.95 14.64 -3.73
CA GLU A 226 5.84 13.53 -2.80
C GLU A 226 6.56 13.77 -1.49
N TRP A 227 6.03 13.20 -0.42
CA TRP A 227 6.66 13.04 0.87
C TRP A 227 7.01 11.58 1.05
N SER A 228 8.28 11.26 0.86
CA SER A 228 8.78 9.89 0.77
C SER A 228 10.18 9.77 1.34
N VAL A 229 10.54 8.57 1.79
CA VAL A 229 11.93 8.17 2.04
C VAL A 229 12.48 7.43 0.82
N GLU A 230 13.76 7.59 0.55
CA GLU A 230 14.45 6.89 -0.54
C GLU A 230 14.69 5.41 -0.20
N HIS A 231 15.07 5.15 1.05
CA HIS A 231 15.34 3.81 1.56
C HIS A 231 14.41 3.47 2.72
N MET A 232 14.32 2.20 3.06
CA MET A 232 13.59 1.77 4.25
C MET A 232 14.27 2.26 5.53
N HIS A 233 13.47 2.75 6.46
CA HIS A 233 13.89 3.18 7.78
C HIS A 233 13.33 2.25 8.86
N ASP A 234 13.99 2.26 10.03
CA ASP A 234 13.42 1.68 11.24
C ASP A 234 12.06 2.35 11.51
N PRO A 235 10.97 1.61 11.73
CA PRO A 235 9.67 2.17 12.08
C PRO A 235 9.69 3.14 13.27
N HIS A 236 10.66 3.04 14.17
CA HIS A 236 10.86 3.94 15.31
C HIS A 236 11.72 5.18 15.01
N ASP A 237 12.13 5.38 13.75
CA ASP A 237 12.86 6.58 13.35
C ASP A 237 11.94 7.82 13.34
N ILE A 238 11.92 8.54 14.44
CA ILE A 238 11.10 9.74 14.62
C ILE A 238 11.46 10.85 13.61
N ASP A 239 12.71 10.95 13.21
CA ASP A 239 13.12 11.97 12.23
C ASP A 239 12.54 11.69 10.85
N ALA A 240 12.49 10.43 10.43
CA ALA A 240 11.80 10.00 9.22
C ALA A 240 10.28 10.28 9.29
N TRP A 241 9.64 10.15 10.47
CA TRP A 241 8.23 10.52 10.62
C TRP A 241 8.00 12.00 10.31
N TYR A 242 8.84 12.88 10.87
CA TYR A 242 8.73 14.33 10.64
C TYR A 242 9.09 14.73 9.21
N GLU A 243 9.96 13.98 8.56
CA GLU A 243 10.33 14.23 7.17
C GLU A 243 9.21 13.93 6.19
N THR A 244 8.45 12.87 6.44
CA THR A 244 7.47 12.37 5.46
C THR A 244 6.02 12.67 5.80
N ASN A 245 5.72 13.12 7.02
CA ASN A 245 4.35 13.42 7.43
C ASN A 245 4.13 14.92 7.68
N PRO A 246 3.76 15.69 6.65
CA PRO A 246 3.63 17.15 6.75
C PRO A 246 2.61 17.61 7.80
N SER A 247 1.63 16.79 8.14
CA SER A 247 0.62 17.09 9.17
C SER A 247 1.03 16.67 10.58
N LEU A 248 2.21 16.08 10.76
CA LEU A 248 2.71 15.72 12.09
C LEU A 248 2.95 16.99 12.92
N GLY A 249 2.39 16.99 14.12
CA GLY A 249 2.35 18.19 14.94
C GLY A 249 1.14 19.11 14.70
N GLN A 250 0.36 18.92 13.60
CA GLN A 250 -0.83 19.67 13.27
C GLN A 250 -1.99 18.74 12.89
N GLY A 251 -2.52 17.98 13.83
CA GLY A 251 -3.64 17.04 13.59
C GLY A 251 -3.22 15.57 13.52
N LEU A 252 -1.99 15.26 13.14
CA LEU A 252 -1.34 13.96 13.34
C LEU A 252 -0.38 14.08 14.54
N THR A 253 -0.29 13.04 15.36
CA THR A 253 0.59 13.02 16.55
C THR A 253 1.54 11.83 16.50
N GLU A 254 2.71 11.94 17.14
CA GLU A 254 3.67 10.84 17.27
C GLU A 254 2.99 9.60 17.87
N ARG A 255 2.17 9.77 18.91
CA ARG A 255 1.43 8.67 19.53
C ARG A 255 0.56 7.88 18.53
N VAL A 256 -0.05 8.55 17.57
CA VAL A 256 -0.84 7.86 16.53
C VAL A 256 0.07 7.04 15.62
N ILE A 257 1.20 7.59 15.21
CA ILE A 257 2.17 6.88 14.37
C ILE A 257 2.76 5.69 15.12
N GLU A 258 3.16 5.87 16.37
CA GLU A 258 3.72 4.82 17.22
C GLU A 258 2.74 3.64 17.39
N ASN A 259 1.45 3.93 17.58
CA ASN A 259 0.41 2.89 17.69
C ASN A 259 0.13 2.15 16.37
N GLU A 260 0.58 2.67 15.23
CA GLU A 260 0.45 2.05 13.92
C GLU A 260 1.66 1.18 13.54
N ILE A 261 2.71 1.17 14.34
CA ILE A 261 3.85 0.27 14.14
C ILE A 261 3.38 -1.16 14.41
N THR A 262 3.54 -2.00 13.41
CA THR A 262 3.19 -3.43 13.43
C THR A 262 4.44 -4.27 13.24
N SER A 263 4.30 -5.58 13.14
CA SER A 263 5.40 -6.48 12.78
C SER A 263 5.80 -6.45 11.31
N ASP A 264 5.13 -5.66 10.47
CA ASP A 264 5.45 -5.50 9.05
C ASP A 264 6.07 -4.13 8.77
N ASP A 265 7.41 -4.06 8.87
CA ASP A 265 8.19 -2.84 8.65
C ASP A 265 8.05 -2.30 7.22
N VAL A 266 7.83 -3.20 6.23
CA VAL A 266 7.64 -2.78 4.83
C VAL A 266 6.33 -2.07 4.66
N ASP A 267 5.24 -2.60 5.25
CA ASP A 267 3.94 -1.91 5.21
C ASP A 267 4.01 -0.55 5.89
N PHE A 268 4.65 -0.46 7.06
CA PHE A 268 4.84 0.81 7.76
C PHE A 268 5.59 1.82 6.89
N ASN A 269 6.70 1.41 6.28
CA ASN A 269 7.50 2.26 5.39
C ASN A 269 6.68 2.77 4.19
N ILE A 270 5.87 1.92 3.57
CA ILE A 270 4.99 2.33 2.46
C ILE A 270 3.91 3.31 2.94
N GLN A 271 3.16 2.94 3.96
CA GLN A 271 1.94 3.64 4.35
C GLN A 271 2.24 4.92 5.15
N ARG A 272 3.32 4.92 5.95
CA ARG A 272 3.65 5.99 6.88
C ARG A 272 4.88 6.81 6.50
N LEU A 273 5.85 6.21 5.82
CA LEU A 273 7.06 6.90 5.36
C LEU A 273 7.07 7.16 3.85
N GLY A 274 6.05 6.71 3.12
CA GLY A 274 5.92 6.99 1.70
C GLY A 274 6.96 6.27 0.83
N HIS A 275 7.54 5.17 1.31
CA HIS A 275 8.56 4.41 0.57
C HIS A 275 7.99 3.75 -0.69
N TRP A 276 8.67 3.92 -1.83
CA TRP A 276 8.30 3.32 -3.10
C TRP A 276 9.04 2.00 -3.31
N LEU A 277 8.29 0.90 -3.32
CA LEU A 277 8.86 -0.42 -3.53
C LEU A 277 9.45 -0.58 -4.92
N SER A 278 10.64 -1.18 -4.99
CA SER A 278 11.25 -1.63 -6.24
C SER A 278 10.89 -3.09 -6.50
N TYR A 279 10.48 -3.41 -7.72
CA TYR A 279 10.17 -4.78 -8.14
C TYR A 279 11.09 -5.21 -9.28
N SER A 280 11.65 -6.41 -9.18
CA SER A 280 12.52 -6.94 -10.22
C SER A 280 11.75 -7.85 -11.17
N GLN A 281 11.83 -7.56 -12.47
CA GLN A 281 11.32 -8.47 -13.51
C GLN A 281 12.13 -9.76 -13.65
N ALA A 282 13.32 -9.81 -13.03
CA ALA A 282 14.19 -10.98 -13.02
C ALA A 282 13.98 -11.89 -11.80
N SER A 283 12.92 -11.68 -11.02
CA SER A 283 12.57 -12.53 -9.89
C SER A 283 12.14 -13.93 -10.33
N GLU A 284 12.46 -14.94 -9.52
CA GLU A 284 12.03 -16.34 -9.73
C GLU A 284 10.50 -16.48 -9.68
N PHE A 285 9.82 -15.70 -8.83
CA PHE A 285 8.37 -15.65 -8.76
C PHE A 285 7.89 -14.30 -9.28
N SER A 286 6.99 -14.33 -10.27
CA SER A 286 6.38 -13.11 -10.77
C SER A 286 5.37 -12.53 -9.77
N LYS A 287 5.20 -11.21 -9.80
CA LYS A 287 4.17 -10.53 -8.99
C LYS A 287 2.77 -11.08 -9.30
N ALA A 288 2.48 -11.41 -10.56
CA ALA A 288 1.18 -11.95 -10.97
C ALA A 288 0.94 -13.36 -10.43
N ASP A 289 1.96 -14.25 -10.48
CA ASP A 289 1.82 -15.60 -9.92
C ASP A 289 1.58 -15.58 -8.42
N TRP A 290 2.31 -14.73 -7.68
CA TRP A 290 2.12 -14.57 -6.24
C TRP A 290 0.74 -13.98 -5.90
N ALA A 291 0.33 -12.89 -6.57
CA ALA A 291 -0.96 -12.24 -6.35
C ALA A 291 -2.17 -13.17 -6.58
N ASN A 292 -2.05 -14.11 -7.54
CA ASN A 292 -3.11 -15.09 -7.81
C ASN A 292 -3.31 -16.12 -6.69
N LEU A 293 -2.43 -16.19 -5.71
CA LEU A 293 -2.49 -17.10 -4.55
C LEU A 293 -3.06 -16.42 -3.30
N LYS A 294 -3.36 -15.13 -3.39
CA LYS A 294 -3.95 -14.35 -2.30
C LYS A 294 -5.35 -14.84 -1.95
N ILE A 295 -5.68 -14.80 -0.67
CA ILE A 295 -7.04 -14.95 -0.14
C ILE A 295 -7.50 -13.65 0.52
N GLU A 296 -8.79 -13.32 0.38
CA GLU A 296 -9.35 -12.07 0.92
C GLU A 296 -9.59 -12.09 2.43
N LYS A 297 -9.82 -13.27 2.97
CA LYS A 297 -10.08 -13.46 4.41
C LYS A 297 -9.16 -14.52 4.97
N ILE A 298 -8.50 -14.19 6.08
CA ILE A 298 -7.72 -15.18 6.84
C ILE A 298 -8.68 -16.30 7.30
N PRO A 299 -8.38 -17.56 6.99
CA PRO A 299 -9.25 -18.68 7.36
C PRO A 299 -9.24 -18.89 8.87
N GLN A 300 -10.34 -19.42 9.41
CA GLN A 300 -10.30 -19.94 10.78
C GLN A 300 -9.44 -21.19 10.81
N PHE A 301 -8.37 -21.16 11.61
CA PHE A 301 -7.47 -22.28 11.75
C PHE A 301 -8.13 -23.38 12.59
N LYS A 302 -8.56 -24.45 11.94
CA LYS A 302 -9.08 -25.67 12.58
C LYS A 302 -7.98 -26.67 12.90
N ASN A 303 -6.86 -26.54 12.22
CA ASN A 303 -5.69 -27.41 12.34
C ASN A 303 -4.59 -26.68 13.10
N LYS A 304 -3.69 -27.47 13.69
CA LYS A 304 -2.50 -26.94 14.37
C LYS A 304 -1.54 -26.25 13.40
N LEU A 305 -0.77 -25.35 13.93
CA LEU A 305 0.23 -24.61 13.18
C LEU A 305 1.51 -25.41 12.98
N PHE A 306 2.16 -25.18 11.85
CA PHE A 306 3.50 -25.63 11.55
C PHE A 306 4.40 -24.39 11.48
N VAL A 307 5.48 -24.37 12.23
CA VAL A 307 6.34 -23.20 12.39
C VAL A 307 7.67 -23.44 11.71
N GLY A 308 8.09 -22.49 10.89
CA GLY A 308 9.43 -22.42 10.29
C GLY A 308 10.20 -21.24 10.87
N ILE A 309 11.40 -21.49 11.37
CA ILE A 309 12.30 -20.48 11.92
C ILE A 309 13.60 -20.53 11.14
N LYS A 310 14.05 -19.39 10.67
CA LYS A 310 15.28 -19.24 9.91
C LYS A 310 16.15 -18.13 10.45
N CYS A 311 17.40 -18.45 10.78
CA CYS A 311 18.42 -17.44 11.00
C CYS A 311 19.06 -17.06 9.65
N GLY A 312 19.15 -15.78 9.37
CA GLY A 312 19.81 -15.23 8.19
C GLY A 312 21.27 -15.67 8.10
N LYS A 313 21.81 -15.74 6.88
CA LYS A 313 23.17 -16.16 6.63
C LYS A 313 24.23 -15.24 7.22
N ASP A 314 23.89 -13.97 7.32
CA ASP A 314 24.75 -12.95 7.91
C ASP A 314 24.74 -12.99 9.46
N GLY A 315 23.88 -13.83 10.05
CA GLY A 315 23.71 -13.95 11.50
C GLY A 315 23.09 -12.72 12.17
N LYS A 316 22.51 -11.80 11.39
CA LYS A 316 21.94 -10.55 11.92
C LYS A 316 20.46 -10.65 12.23
N HIS A 317 19.70 -11.40 11.43
CA HIS A 317 18.26 -11.50 11.52
C HIS A 317 17.79 -12.93 11.75
N ILE A 318 16.65 -13.05 12.42
CA ILE A 318 15.94 -14.32 12.60
C ILE A 318 14.48 -14.11 12.22
N ALA A 319 13.96 -14.95 11.33
CA ALA A 319 12.57 -14.89 10.86
C ALA A 319 11.78 -16.10 11.33
N MET A 320 10.52 -15.90 11.65
CA MET A 320 9.56 -16.94 12.00
C MET A 320 8.30 -16.80 11.16
N SER A 321 7.84 -17.92 10.60
CA SER A 321 6.63 -17.99 9.79
C SER A 321 5.82 -19.22 10.14
N ILE A 322 4.54 -19.21 9.80
CA ILE A 322 3.62 -20.31 10.02
C ILE A 322 3.07 -20.88 8.71
N ALA A 323 2.65 -22.10 8.78
CA ALA A 323 1.84 -22.77 7.75
C ALA A 323 0.75 -23.61 8.41
N THR A 324 -0.42 -23.70 7.77
CA THR A 324 -1.51 -24.58 8.21
C THR A 324 -2.33 -25.03 7.01
N LYS A 325 -2.89 -26.25 7.07
CA LYS A 325 -3.81 -26.75 6.05
C LYS A 325 -5.20 -26.14 6.27
N ILE A 326 -5.82 -25.69 5.20
CA ILE A 326 -7.17 -25.13 5.21
C ILE A 326 -8.18 -26.06 4.50
N ASP A 327 -9.47 -25.76 4.66
CA ASP A 327 -10.57 -26.66 4.25
C ASP A 327 -10.59 -26.97 2.73
N ASP A 328 -10.03 -26.13 1.87
CA ASP A 328 -9.93 -26.34 0.42
C ASP A 328 -8.73 -27.22 -0.01
N GLY A 329 -7.96 -27.72 0.96
CA GLY A 329 -6.77 -28.54 0.72
C GLY A 329 -5.49 -27.76 0.44
N LYS A 330 -5.55 -26.44 0.39
CA LYS A 330 -4.36 -25.59 0.28
C LYS A 330 -3.65 -25.45 1.63
N ILE A 331 -2.40 -24.97 1.54
CA ILE A 331 -1.63 -24.60 2.72
C ILE A 331 -1.59 -23.08 2.79
N PHE A 332 -2.17 -22.51 3.85
CA PHE A 332 -2.04 -21.11 4.17
C PHE A 332 -0.67 -20.86 4.81
N VAL A 333 0.00 -19.80 4.38
CA VAL A 333 1.28 -19.35 4.94
C VAL A 333 1.23 -17.90 5.33
N GLU A 334 1.93 -17.57 6.41
CA GLU A 334 2.03 -16.22 6.95
C GLU A 334 3.37 -16.02 7.64
N SER A 335 3.98 -14.85 7.45
CA SER A 335 5.14 -14.45 8.25
C SER A 335 4.67 -13.87 9.58
N ILE A 336 5.25 -14.31 10.68
CA ILE A 336 4.94 -13.79 12.01
C ILE A 336 5.81 -12.58 12.29
N ASP A 337 7.14 -12.71 12.13
CA ASP A 337 8.07 -11.62 12.36
C ASP A 337 9.48 -11.93 11.83
N CYS A 338 10.27 -10.87 11.63
CA CYS A 338 11.69 -10.95 11.29
C CYS A 338 12.46 -9.89 12.07
N GLN A 339 13.21 -10.29 13.08
CA GLN A 339 13.90 -9.38 14.00
C GLN A 339 15.41 -9.56 13.97
N SER A 340 16.12 -8.52 14.43
CA SER A 340 17.55 -8.63 14.69
C SER A 340 17.81 -9.65 15.80
N VAL A 341 18.79 -10.52 15.58
CA VAL A 341 19.26 -11.50 16.59
C VAL A 341 19.67 -10.82 17.90
N ARG A 342 20.07 -9.54 17.85
CA ARG A 342 20.39 -8.73 19.04
C ARG A 342 19.20 -8.51 19.98
N ASN A 343 17.97 -8.61 19.46
CA ASN A 343 16.75 -8.47 20.25
C ASN A 343 16.45 -9.71 21.10
N GLY A 344 17.24 -10.79 20.95
CA GLY A 344 17.03 -12.07 21.64
C GLY A 344 15.88 -12.88 21.03
N HIS A 345 15.55 -14.01 21.67
CA HIS A 345 14.58 -14.97 21.14
C HIS A 345 13.27 -15.05 21.94
N LEU A 346 13.08 -14.17 22.93
CA LEU A 346 11.90 -14.24 23.82
C LEU A 346 10.58 -14.11 23.08
N TRP A 347 10.52 -13.35 22.00
CA TRP A 347 9.33 -13.23 21.14
C TRP A 347 8.97 -14.56 20.46
N ILE A 348 9.96 -15.35 20.03
CA ILE A 348 9.79 -16.69 19.48
C ILE A 348 9.27 -17.63 20.57
N ILE A 349 9.90 -17.63 21.72
CA ILE A 349 9.51 -18.47 22.87
C ILE A 349 8.07 -18.16 23.31
N ALA A 350 7.69 -16.88 23.38
CA ALA A 350 6.33 -16.46 23.71
C ALA A 350 5.32 -17.03 22.71
N PHE A 351 5.57 -16.88 21.40
CA PHE A 351 4.71 -17.43 20.36
C PHE A 351 4.60 -18.96 20.43
N LEU A 352 5.74 -19.67 20.59
CA LEU A 352 5.75 -21.14 20.65
C LEU A 352 5.03 -21.69 21.89
N ARG A 353 4.99 -20.91 22.99
CA ARG A 353 4.27 -21.30 24.21
C ARG A 353 2.75 -21.13 24.07
N ASP A 354 2.32 -20.04 23.42
CA ASP A 354 0.92 -19.60 23.42
C ASP A 354 0.12 -20.14 22.24
N ALA A 355 0.78 -20.55 21.14
CA ALA A 355 0.13 -21.10 19.94
C ALA A 355 -0.05 -22.63 19.97
N ASP A 356 -1.10 -23.13 19.31
CA ASP A 356 -1.32 -24.59 19.15
C ASP A 356 -0.50 -25.13 17.97
N ILE A 357 0.69 -25.64 18.26
CA ILE A 357 1.69 -26.04 17.27
C ILE A 357 1.80 -27.56 17.17
N GLU A 358 1.80 -28.09 15.94
CA GLU A 358 2.07 -29.50 15.66
C GLU A 358 3.57 -29.77 15.53
N LYS A 359 4.30 -28.95 14.79
CA LYS A 359 5.75 -29.09 14.58
C LYS A 359 6.43 -27.73 14.38
N VAL A 360 7.71 -27.69 14.76
CA VAL A 360 8.60 -26.57 14.51
C VAL A 360 9.86 -27.05 13.79
N VAL A 361 10.31 -26.25 12.82
CA VAL A 361 11.59 -26.46 12.09
C VAL A 361 12.48 -25.27 12.37
N ILE A 362 13.74 -25.50 12.71
CA ILE A 362 14.73 -24.45 12.95
C ILE A 362 15.94 -24.71 12.06
N ASP A 363 16.27 -23.75 11.18
CA ASP A 363 17.45 -23.78 10.33
C ASP A 363 18.32 -22.53 10.53
N GLY A 364 19.61 -22.74 10.62
CA GLY A 364 20.62 -21.69 10.78
C GLY A 364 21.75 -22.10 11.70
N ALA A 365 22.97 -22.18 11.16
CA ALA A 365 24.14 -22.59 11.91
C ALA A 365 24.38 -21.71 13.14
N GLY A 366 24.57 -22.32 14.30
CA GLY A 366 24.83 -21.67 15.58
C GLY A 366 23.55 -21.30 16.38
N VAL A 367 22.51 -20.80 15.78
CA VAL A 367 21.28 -20.40 16.48
C VAL A 367 20.34 -21.58 16.74
N GLN A 368 20.31 -22.55 15.83
CA GLN A 368 19.40 -23.70 15.94
C GLN A 368 19.55 -24.50 17.23
N GLN A 369 20.79 -24.67 17.72
CA GLN A 369 21.04 -25.40 18.97
C GLN A 369 20.64 -24.53 20.17
N VAL A 370 21.04 -23.26 20.19
CA VAL A 370 20.73 -22.33 21.26
C VAL A 370 19.22 -22.22 21.44
N LEU A 371 18.49 -21.97 20.35
CA LEU A 371 17.01 -21.85 20.41
C LEU A 371 16.35 -23.18 20.79
N SER A 372 16.89 -24.33 20.37
CA SER A 372 16.39 -25.64 20.77
C SER A 372 16.57 -25.89 22.28
N ASP A 373 17.63 -25.40 22.87
CA ASP A 373 17.89 -25.53 24.31
C ASP A 373 17.01 -24.55 25.08
N GLU A 374 16.86 -23.31 24.64
CA GLU A 374 15.92 -22.33 25.22
C GLU A 374 14.48 -22.87 25.23
N ILE A 375 13.99 -23.48 24.14
CA ILE A 375 12.65 -24.11 24.06
C ILE A 375 12.48 -25.13 25.19
N LYS A 376 13.50 -25.94 25.46
CA LYS A 376 13.46 -26.91 26.57
C LYS A 376 13.49 -26.26 27.94
N GLU A 377 14.36 -25.27 28.14
CA GLU A 377 14.51 -24.53 29.39
C GLU A 377 13.21 -23.84 29.82
N PHE A 378 12.48 -23.28 28.85
CA PHE A 378 11.15 -22.70 29.07
C PHE A 378 10.02 -23.73 29.21
N GLY A 379 10.35 -25.04 29.23
CA GLY A 379 9.37 -26.12 29.47
C GLY A 379 8.41 -26.38 28.30
N ILE A 380 8.70 -25.88 27.10
CA ILE A 380 7.88 -26.08 25.91
C ILE A 380 8.07 -27.52 25.40
N LYS A 381 6.99 -28.30 25.32
CA LYS A 381 7.02 -29.72 24.94
C LYS A 381 7.09 -29.93 23.41
N LEU A 382 7.78 -29.05 22.69
CA LEU A 382 8.03 -29.19 21.25
C LEU A 382 9.44 -29.72 21.01
N LYS A 383 9.58 -30.67 20.10
CA LYS A 383 10.89 -31.14 19.64
C LYS A 383 11.18 -30.53 18.28
N PRO A 384 12.08 -29.55 18.19
CA PRO A 384 12.43 -28.94 16.91
C PRO A 384 12.98 -29.95 15.91
N THR A 385 12.58 -29.82 14.65
CA THR A 385 13.19 -30.49 13.52
C THR A 385 14.35 -29.63 13.01
N LEU A 386 15.54 -30.19 12.94
CA LEU A 386 16.73 -29.53 12.40
C LEU A 386 17.00 -30.09 11.00
N PRO A 387 16.69 -29.33 9.92
CA PRO A 387 16.77 -29.86 8.56
C PRO A 387 18.23 -30.06 8.11
N LYS A 388 18.47 -31.12 7.37
CA LYS A 388 19.71 -31.31 6.63
C LYS A 388 19.66 -30.54 5.30
N VAL A 389 20.79 -30.33 4.66
CA VAL A 389 20.90 -29.68 3.35
C VAL A 389 19.95 -30.32 2.32
N ALA A 390 19.83 -31.64 2.30
CA ALA A 390 18.90 -32.33 1.42
C ALA A 390 17.44 -31.98 1.70
N ASP A 391 17.05 -31.82 2.96
CA ASP A 391 15.69 -31.44 3.35
C ASP A 391 15.37 -30.00 2.89
N VAL A 392 16.35 -29.10 3.01
CA VAL A 392 16.23 -27.70 2.55
C VAL A 392 16.05 -27.64 1.03
N ILE A 393 16.79 -28.45 0.27
CA ILE A 393 16.64 -28.55 -1.19
C ILE A 393 15.23 -29.05 -1.55
N VAL A 394 14.74 -30.08 -0.87
CA VAL A 394 13.37 -30.59 -1.08
C VAL A 394 12.33 -29.50 -0.72
N ALA A 395 12.52 -28.79 0.38
CA ALA A 395 11.63 -27.72 0.81
C ALA A 395 11.50 -26.62 -0.26
N ASN A 396 12.62 -26.15 -0.83
CA ASN A 396 12.63 -25.16 -1.90
C ASN A 396 11.90 -25.66 -3.16
N SER A 397 12.13 -26.91 -3.57
CA SER A 397 11.46 -27.50 -4.74
C SER A 397 9.95 -27.65 -4.52
N MET A 398 9.53 -28.07 -3.33
CA MET A 398 8.10 -28.16 -2.99
C MET A 398 7.41 -26.81 -2.98
N PHE A 399 8.07 -25.78 -2.45
CA PHE A 399 7.54 -24.42 -2.44
C PHE A 399 7.41 -23.86 -3.87
N GLU A 400 8.42 -24.05 -4.71
CA GLU A 400 8.36 -23.66 -6.12
C GLU A 400 7.16 -24.28 -6.82
N GLN A 401 6.97 -25.59 -6.68
CA GLN A 401 5.81 -26.28 -7.26
C GLN A 401 4.50 -25.78 -6.71
N ALA A 402 4.43 -25.49 -5.40
CA ALA A 402 3.23 -24.97 -4.75
C ALA A 402 2.83 -23.58 -5.26
N VAL A 403 3.79 -22.74 -5.61
CA VAL A 403 3.55 -21.40 -6.16
C VAL A 403 3.29 -21.44 -7.67
N THR A 404 4.11 -22.15 -8.43
CA THR A 404 4.08 -22.06 -9.91
C THR A 404 3.11 -23.04 -10.57
N SER A 405 3.09 -24.29 -10.14
CA SER A 405 2.42 -25.39 -10.84
C SER A 405 1.12 -25.81 -10.16
N SER A 406 1.19 -26.29 -8.91
CA SER A 406 0.03 -26.88 -8.24
C SER A 406 -0.93 -25.84 -7.65
N LYS A 407 -0.48 -24.57 -7.49
CA LYS A 407 -1.25 -23.49 -6.86
C LYS A 407 -1.86 -23.90 -5.50
N SER A 408 -1.12 -24.74 -4.76
CA SER A 408 -1.56 -25.39 -3.51
C SER A 408 -1.21 -24.60 -2.25
N ILE A 409 -0.63 -23.41 -2.39
CA ILE A 409 -0.34 -22.46 -1.31
C ILE A 409 -1.28 -21.26 -1.41
N CYS A 410 -1.55 -20.60 -0.29
CA CYS A 410 -2.23 -19.31 -0.27
C CYS A 410 -1.71 -18.44 0.88
N HIS A 411 -1.95 -17.13 0.80
CA HIS A 411 -1.43 -16.15 1.75
C HIS A 411 -2.39 -14.95 1.87
N ASN A 412 -2.24 -14.16 2.94
CA ASN A 412 -3.02 -12.94 3.21
C ASN A 412 -2.36 -11.67 2.67
N ASP A 413 -1.28 -11.83 1.86
CA ASP A 413 -0.64 -10.76 1.14
C ASP A 413 0.10 -9.72 2.00
N GLN A 414 0.86 -10.23 2.97
CA GLN A 414 1.74 -9.38 3.76
C GLN A 414 2.80 -8.70 2.87
N PRO A 415 2.94 -7.36 2.94
CA PRO A 415 3.88 -6.60 2.11
C PRO A 415 5.33 -7.09 2.22
N SER A 416 5.85 -7.33 3.42
CA SER A 416 7.22 -7.83 3.62
C SER A 416 7.46 -9.18 2.94
N LEU A 417 6.54 -10.14 3.11
CA LEU A 417 6.64 -11.45 2.48
C LEU A 417 6.53 -11.34 0.95
N THR A 418 5.55 -10.61 0.46
CA THR A 418 5.34 -10.41 -0.98
C THR A 418 6.56 -9.77 -1.63
N GLN A 419 7.16 -8.79 -0.97
CA GLN A 419 8.37 -8.14 -1.46
C GLN A 419 9.54 -9.11 -1.61
N VAL A 420 9.80 -9.93 -0.60
CA VAL A 420 10.92 -10.89 -0.66
C VAL A 420 10.67 -11.98 -1.68
N VAL A 421 9.44 -12.49 -1.79
CA VAL A 421 9.05 -13.49 -2.80
C VAL A 421 9.22 -12.96 -4.22
N THR A 422 8.77 -11.73 -4.47
CA THR A 422 8.81 -11.12 -5.82
C THR A 422 10.14 -10.44 -6.15
N ASN A 423 11.14 -10.55 -5.28
CA ASN A 423 12.51 -10.03 -5.48
C ASN A 423 13.57 -11.06 -5.06
N CYS A 424 13.38 -12.31 -5.43
CA CYS A 424 14.34 -13.37 -5.17
C CYS A 424 14.79 -14.08 -6.45
N LYS A 425 15.95 -14.71 -6.38
CA LYS A 425 16.48 -15.56 -7.46
C LYS A 425 17.11 -16.83 -6.90
N LYS A 426 17.16 -17.87 -7.71
CA LYS A 426 17.82 -19.13 -7.36
C LYS A 426 19.30 -18.94 -7.10
N ARG A 427 19.83 -19.68 -6.16
CA ARG A 427 21.26 -19.89 -5.91
C ARG A 427 21.52 -21.36 -5.69
N ALA A 428 22.68 -21.84 -6.08
CA ALA A 428 23.08 -23.22 -5.83
C ALA A 428 23.25 -23.50 -4.32
N ILE A 429 22.83 -24.69 -3.88
CA ILE A 429 23.05 -25.23 -2.54
C ILE A 429 23.67 -26.63 -2.68
N GLY A 430 24.72 -26.87 -1.92
CA GLY A 430 25.45 -28.17 -1.93
C GLY A 430 26.27 -28.37 -3.19
N THR A 431 26.73 -29.60 -3.37
CA THR A 431 27.61 -30.03 -4.49
C THR A 431 26.82 -30.54 -5.70
N ASN A 432 25.55 -30.86 -5.54
CA ASN A 432 24.70 -31.42 -6.58
C ASN A 432 23.49 -30.51 -6.81
N SER A 433 23.21 -30.15 -8.03
CA SER A 433 22.00 -29.49 -8.63
C SER A 433 20.87 -28.97 -7.72
N GLY A 434 21.05 -28.89 -6.40
CA GLY A 434 20.10 -28.33 -5.45
C GLY A 434 20.12 -26.80 -5.47
N PHE A 435 18.97 -26.20 -5.21
CA PHE A 435 18.86 -24.74 -5.14
C PHE A 435 18.18 -24.28 -3.86
N GLY A 436 18.41 -23.02 -3.54
CA GLY A 436 17.66 -22.19 -2.61
C GLY A 436 17.52 -20.81 -3.21
N TYR A 437 17.03 -19.86 -2.41
CA TYR A 437 16.84 -18.51 -2.89
C TYR A 437 17.86 -17.55 -2.28
N LYS A 438 18.06 -16.41 -2.93
CA LYS A 438 18.74 -15.23 -2.42
C LYS A 438 17.98 -13.99 -2.85
N ALA A 439 18.05 -12.94 -2.06
CA ALA A 439 17.49 -11.66 -2.42
C ALA A 439 18.15 -11.08 -3.69
N LEU A 440 17.38 -10.37 -4.49
CA LEU A 440 17.87 -9.59 -5.63
C LEU A 440 18.39 -8.23 -5.18
N LEU A 441 17.77 -7.65 -4.15
CA LEU A 441 18.15 -6.39 -3.54
C LEU A 441 18.79 -6.67 -2.18
N GLU A 442 19.88 -5.96 -1.86
CA GLU A 442 20.66 -6.19 -0.63
C GLU A 442 19.88 -5.85 0.65
N GLU A 443 18.92 -4.94 0.55
CA GLU A 443 18.04 -4.49 1.63
C GLU A 443 16.99 -5.54 2.04
N HIS A 444 16.77 -6.57 1.23
CA HIS A 444 15.74 -7.57 1.51
C HIS A 444 16.27 -8.74 2.34
N GLU A 445 15.62 -9.02 3.45
CA GLU A 445 15.98 -10.12 4.32
C GLU A 445 15.39 -11.46 3.83
N ILE A 446 16.22 -12.26 3.15
CA ILE A 446 15.81 -13.55 2.56
C ILE A 446 15.37 -14.58 3.61
N ALA A 447 15.77 -14.42 4.88
CA ALA A 447 15.38 -15.32 5.96
C ALA A 447 13.85 -15.41 6.12
N LEU A 448 13.13 -14.33 5.77
CA LEU A 448 11.68 -14.30 5.79
C LEU A 448 11.08 -15.31 4.81
N LEU A 449 11.54 -15.34 3.55
CA LEU A 449 11.12 -16.34 2.57
C LEU A 449 11.56 -17.76 2.99
N ASP A 450 12.82 -17.93 3.43
CA ASP A 450 13.33 -19.22 3.86
C ASP A 450 12.50 -19.79 5.03
N SER A 451 12.03 -18.96 5.98
CA SER A 451 11.19 -19.40 7.09
C SER A 451 9.82 -19.89 6.63
N VAL A 452 9.20 -19.20 5.65
CA VAL A 452 7.94 -19.63 5.02
C VAL A 452 8.12 -20.97 4.30
N ILE A 453 9.20 -21.12 3.56
CA ILE A 453 9.52 -22.38 2.85
C ILE A 453 9.62 -23.54 3.83
N LEU A 454 10.27 -23.36 4.96
CA LEU A 454 10.40 -24.38 6.01
C LEU A 454 9.06 -24.72 6.66
N ALA A 455 8.23 -23.72 6.97
CA ALA A 455 6.90 -23.92 7.51
C ALA A 455 6.01 -24.69 6.52
N HIS A 456 6.00 -24.28 5.24
CA HIS A 456 5.28 -24.97 4.16
C HIS A 456 5.73 -26.42 4.02
N TRP A 457 7.05 -26.67 3.96
CA TRP A 457 7.62 -28.00 3.81
C TRP A 457 7.17 -28.95 4.92
N ILE A 458 7.29 -28.55 6.18
CA ILE A 458 6.96 -29.42 7.30
C ILE A 458 5.43 -29.67 7.41
N CYS A 459 4.62 -28.69 7.02
CA CYS A 459 3.18 -28.81 6.90
C CYS A 459 2.80 -29.81 5.81
N ALA A 460 3.32 -29.64 4.59
CA ALA A 460 3.04 -30.51 3.45
C ALA A 460 3.53 -31.94 3.66
N SER A 461 4.70 -32.12 4.30
CA SER A 461 5.30 -33.44 4.55
C SER A 461 4.66 -34.19 5.71
N THR A 462 3.84 -33.53 6.53
CA THR A 462 3.18 -34.17 7.68
C THR A 462 1.87 -34.84 7.25
N LYS A 463 1.83 -36.17 7.36
CA LYS A 463 0.61 -36.96 7.09
C LYS A 463 -0.43 -36.72 8.17
N GLU A 464 -1.66 -36.49 7.77
CA GLU A 464 -2.78 -36.43 8.70
C GLU A 464 -2.97 -37.78 9.42
N LYS A 465 -3.12 -37.72 10.74
CA LYS A 465 -3.50 -38.93 11.50
C LYS A 465 -4.90 -39.32 11.09
N LYS A 466 -5.04 -40.37 10.28
CA LYS A 466 -6.36 -41.00 10.04
C LYS A 466 -6.95 -41.44 11.36
N VAL A 467 -8.03 -40.80 11.78
CA VAL A 467 -8.83 -41.28 12.92
C VAL A 467 -9.36 -42.66 12.54
N LYS A 468 -8.83 -43.70 13.16
CA LYS A 468 -9.40 -45.06 12.99
C LYS A 468 -10.81 -45.02 13.55
N GLN A 469 -11.83 -45.04 12.70
CA GLN A 469 -13.18 -45.32 13.12
C GLN A 469 -13.21 -46.72 13.77
N LYS A 470 -13.45 -46.74 15.08
CA LYS A 470 -13.79 -47.98 15.76
C LYS A 470 -15.25 -48.29 15.45
N ILE A 471 -15.48 -49.20 14.51
CA ILE A 471 -16.80 -49.83 14.37
C ILE A 471 -17.01 -50.69 15.64
N ARG A 472 -17.91 -50.26 16.51
CA ARG A 472 -18.43 -51.13 17.55
C ARG A 472 -19.53 -51.96 16.87
N VAL A 473 -19.24 -53.26 16.71
CA VAL A 473 -20.25 -54.31 16.40
C VAL A 473 -20.95 -54.67 17.69
#